data_cc7ac679e37ea7c96ac348a9bf0dece3
#
_entry.id   cc7ac679e37ea7c96ac348a9bf0dece3
#
_cell.length_a   1.000
_cell.length_b   1.000
_cell.length_c   1.000
_cell.angle_alpha   90.00
_cell.angle_beta   90.00
_cell.angle_gamma   90.00
#
_symmetry.space_group_name_H-M   'P 1'
#
loop_
_entity.id
_entity.type
_entity.pdbx_description
1 polymer ?
#
loop_
_entity_poly.entity_id
_entity_poly.type
_entity_poly.pdbx_seq_one_letter_code
_entity_poly.pdbx_strand_id
1 'polypeptide(L)'
;MTKYQFSKIKNVHYNFFSAERGFSSFPYNSLNCSFNTEDSFENIIENRKLVKDMICLKDLFFINQIHSNKVFFLEDKKQLSSKLNVDGVVTNLKNIGLSILTADCAPIFFLDLNNDIIAACHAGWRGALNGIIENTINKMIEIGSLRKNILAIIGPTIQQHSYEIGNDLAKKIECTAEYKSKNNILLEKSKKYFFNLPLFIKHKLNLNEINNISDVEIDTYLNKNFFSYRRTTQNRKSDSLKKATGRQVSVIGLK
;
A
#
# COMPACT_ATOMS: atom_id res chain seq x y z
N MET A 1 21.57 -10.68 -5.10
CA MET A 1 20.34 -11.27 -4.49
C MET A 1 19.72 -10.19 -3.63
N THR A 2 18.67 -9.55 -4.10
CA THR A 2 17.96 -8.51 -3.35
C THR A 2 17.24 -9.14 -2.17
N LYS A 3 17.51 -8.63 -0.97
CA LYS A 3 17.10 -9.12 0.35
C LYS A 3 15.60 -8.93 0.67
N TYR A 4 14.72 -8.97 -0.30
CA TYR A 4 13.29 -9.00 -0.02
C TYR A 4 12.86 -10.45 0.12
N GLN A 5 13.34 -11.05 1.21
CA GLN A 5 12.91 -12.36 1.62
C GLN A 5 11.43 -12.26 2.01
N PHE A 6 10.67 -13.19 1.48
CA PHE A 6 9.45 -13.73 1.98
C PHE A 6 9.38 -13.61 3.50
N SER A 7 8.63 -12.64 3.98
CA SER A 7 8.47 -12.51 5.43
C SER A 7 7.33 -13.42 5.87
N LYS A 8 7.64 -14.26 6.83
CA LYS A 8 6.67 -15.18 7.43
C LYS A 8 6.55 -14.91 8.92
N ILE A 9 5.35 -14.66 9.37
CA ILE A 9 5.02 -14.56 10.79
C ILE A 9 3.98 -15.64 11.09
N LYS A 10 4.38 -16.72 11.76
CA LYS A 10 3.53 -17.93 11.99
C LYS A 10 2.95 -18.46 10.66
N ASN A 11 1.62 -18.42 10.50
CA ASN A 11 0.86 -18.85 9.34
C ASN A 11 0.57 -17.70 8.34
N VAL A 12 1.11 -16.49 8.55
CA VAL A 12 0.95 -15.37 7.64
C VAL A 12 2.15 -15.23 6.73
N HIS A 13 1.90 -15.25 5.43
CA HIS A 13 2.87 -14.93 4.38
C HIS A 13 2.63 -13.53 3.88
N TYR A 14 3.67 -12.71 3.77
CA TYR A 14 3.54 -11.38 3.16
C TYR A 14 4.82 -10.98 2.42
N ASN A 15 4.66 -10.14 1.42
CA ASN A 15 5.78 -9.53 0.71
C ASN A 15 5.39 -8.18 0.11
N PHE A 16 6.36 -7.28 0.07
CA PHE A 16 6.33 -6.04 -0.70
C PHE A 16 7.23 -6.25 -1.93
N PHE A 17 6.61 -6.59 -3.06
CA PHE A 17 7.37 -6.88 -4.27
C PHE A 17 7.97 -5.60 -4.87
N SER A 18 9.19 -5.69 -5.35
CA SER A 18 9.82 -4.63 -6.15
C SER A 18 9.29 -4.65 -7.59
N ALA A 19 9.71 -3.68 -8.40
CA ALA A 19 9.39 -3.63 -9.83
C ALA A 19 10.20 -4.61 -10.68
N GLU A 20 11.07 -5.44 -10.08
CA GLU A 20 12.01 -6.30 -10.77
C GLU A 20 11.47 -7.69 -11.08
N ARG A 21 12.07 -8.37 -12.05
CA ARG A 21 11.85 -9.78 -12.43
C ARG A 21 10.50 -10.09 -13.06
N GLY A 22 9.81 -9.10 -13.60
CA GLY A 22 8.58 -9.32 -14.35
C GLY A 22 8.79 -9.36 -15.85
N PHE A 23 7.69 -9.40 -16.57
CA PHE A 23 7.63 -9.57 -18.03
C PHE A 23 7.34 -8.26 -18.77
N SER A 24 6.93 -7.20 -18.07
CA SER A 24 6.57 -5.93 -18.71
C SER A 24 7.80 -5.20 -19.24
N SER A 25 7.64 -4.57 -20.41
CA SER A 25 8.65 -3.73 -21.03
C SER A 25 8.55 -2.27 -20.60
N PHE A 26 9.52 -1.42 -20.98
CA PHE A 26 9.46 0.02 -20.74
C PHE A 26 8.18 0.62 -21.30
N PRO A 27 7.49 1.52 -20.59
CA PRO A 27 7.85 2.16 -19.32
C PRO A 27 7.39 1.42 -18.03
N TYR A 28 6.92 0.19 -18.14
CA TYR A 28 6.34 -0.62 -17.06
C TYR A 28 7.28 -1.70 -16.52
N ASN A 29 8.55 -1.61 -16.87
CA ASN A 29 9.56 -2.65 -16.57
C ASN A 29 9.85 -2.77 -15.08
N SER A 30 9.67 -3.95 -14.53
CA SER A 30 9.29 -5.16 -15.23
C SER A 30 8.08 -5.86 -14.60
N LEU A 31 7.87 -5.75 -13.25
CA LEU A 31 6.81 -6.47 -12.51
C LEU A 31 5.58 -5.56 -12.31
N ASN A 32 5.04 -5.00 -13.40
CA ASN A 32 3.79 -4.26 -13.32
C ASN A 32 2.61 -5.23 -13.15
N CYS A 33 1.82 -5.02 -12.08
CA CYS A 33 0.66 -5.85 -11.76
C CYS A 33 -0.69 -5.14 -11.96
N SER A 34 -0.69 -3.93 -12.55
CA SER A 34 -1.89 -3.11 -12.70
C SER A 34 -2.48 -3.16 -14.09
N PHE A 35 -3.74 -3.58 -14.21
CA PHE A 35 -4.51 -3.43 -15.46
C PHE A 35 -4.93 -1.99 -15.76
N ASN A 36 -4.79 -1.07 -14.83
CA ASN A 36 -5.07 0.37 -15.04
C ASN A 36 -3.84 1.10 -15.60
N THR A 37 -3.15 0.47 -16.55
CA THR A 37 -2.00 1.01 -17.29
C THR A 37 -2.16 0.61 -18.77
N GLU A 38 -1.39 1.22 -19.66
CA GLU A 38 -1.32 0.86 -21.07
C GLU A 38 -0.32 -0.28 -21.37
N ASP A 39 0.00 -1.08 -20.37
CA ASP A 39 0.86 -2.25 -20.48
C ASP A 39 0.13 -3.41 -21.15
N SER A 40 0.89 -4.37 -21.71
CA SER A 40 0.31 -5.61 -22.28
C SER A 40 -0.47 -6.38 -21.23
N PHE A 41 -1.68 -6.79 -21.59
CA PHE A 41 -2.55 -7.60 -20.76
C PHE A 41 -1.90 -8.95 -20.39
N GLU A 42 -1.22 -9.56 -21.35
CA GLU A 42 -0.51 -10.83 -21.19
C GLU A 42 0.63 -10.69 -20.17
N ASN A 43 1.43 -9.62 -20.27
CA ASN A 43 2.51 -9.36 -19.33
C ASN A 43 2.00 -9.19 -17.91
N ILE A 44 0.88 -8.49 -17.72
CA ILE A 44 0.26 -8.28 -16.40
C ILE A 44 -0.24 -9.61 -15.82
N ILE A 45 -0.84 -10.47 -16.64
CA ILE A 45 -1.26 -11.82 -16.22
C ILE A 45 -0.07 -12.64 -15.75
N GLU A 46 1.00 -12.70 -16.55
CA GLU A 46 2.21 -13.46 -16.19
C GLU A 46 2.88 -12.87 -14.94
N ASN A 47 2.90 -11.54 -14.78
CA ASN A 47 3.41 -10.89 -13.58
C ASN A 47 2.61 -11.29 -12.34
N ARG A 48 1.27 -11.28 -12.41
CA ARG A 48 0.41 -11.69 -11.29
C ARG A 48 0.54 -13.18 -10.96
N LYS A 49 0.71 -14.02 -11.97
CA LYS A 49 1.00 -15.45 -11.79
C LYS A 49 2.34 -15.65 -11.08
N LEU A 50 3.39 -14.98 -11.54
CA LEU A 50 4.71 -15.01 -10.90
C LEU A 50 4.63 -14.60 -9.42
N VAL A 51 3.93 -13.52 -9.11
CA VAL A 51 3.71 -13.07 -7.72
C VAL A 51 3.00 -14.14 -6.90
N LYS A 52 1.95 -14.75 -7.44
CA LYS A 52 1.20 -15.82 -6.77
C LYS A 52 2.07 -17.02 -6.45
N ASP A 53 2.89 -17.45 -7.41
CA ASP A 53 3.82 -18.58 -7.24
C ASP A 53 4.90 -18.25 -6.20
N MET A 54 5.45 -17.05 -6.26
CA MET A 54 6.45 -16.58 -5.29
C MET A 54 5.93 -16.49 -3.85
N ILE A 55 4.67 -16.06 -3.62
CA ILE A 55 4.09 -15.95 -2.27
C ILE A 55 3.52 -17.29 -1.76
N CYS A 56 3.48 -18.33 -2.62
CA CYS A 56 2.96 -19.66 -2.28
C CYS A 56 1.50 -19.63 -1.76
N LEU A 57 0.64 -18.80 -2.33
CA LEU A 57 -0.80 -18.75 -2.03
C LEU A 57 -1.60 -19.31 -3.21
N LYS A 58 -2.83 -19.79 -2.96
CA LYS A 58 -3.67 -20.37 -4.03
C LYS A 58 -4.25 -19.31 -4.94
N ASP A 59 -4.70 -18.20 -4.35
CA ASP A 59 -5.37 -17.10 -5.06
C ASP A 59 -4.82 -15.75 -4.62
N LEU A 60 -4.91 -14.76 -5.52
CA LEU A 60 -4.66 -13.36 -5.21
C LEU A 60 -5.94 -12.56 -5.43
N PHE A 61 -6.33 -11.76 -4.45
CA PHE A 61 -7.47 -10.87 -4.52
C PHE A 61 -7.03 -9.43 -4.75
N PHE A 62 -7.42 -8.88 -5.90
CA PHE A 62 -7.15 -7.50 -6.29
C PHE A 62 -8.43 -6.67 -6.23
N ILE A 63 -8.32 -5.47 -5.71
CA ILE A 63 -9.40 -4.48 -5.65
C ILE A 63 -9.15 -3.36 -6.66
N ASN A 64 -10.20 -2.64 -7.06
CA ASN A 64 -10.07 -1.41 -7.82
C ASN A 64 -9.89 -0.23 -6.86
N GLN A 65 -8.64 0.19 -6.66
CA GLN A 65 -8.26 1.26 -5.75
C GLN A 65 -8.64 2.63 -6.34
N ILE A 66 -9.41 3.40 -5.61
CA ILE A 66 -9.95 4.71 -6.02
C ILE A 66 -9.57 5.86 -5.08
N HIS A 67 -8.60 5.64 -4.19
CA HIS A 67 -8.16 6.56 -3.15
C HIS A 67 -9.27 6.95 -2.17
N SER A 68 -10.16 6.01 -1.87
CA SER A 68 -11.26 6.16 -0.91
C SER A 68 -10.83 5.73 0.50
N ASN A 69 -11.80 5.77 1.43
CA ASN A 69 -11.71 5.17 2.76
C ASN A 69 -12.57 3.92 2.92
N LYS A 70 -13.03 3.33 1.80
CA LYS A 70 -13.90 2.16 1.80
C LYS A 70 -13.11 0.90 2.03
N VAL A 71 -13.64 0.03 2.91
CA VAL A 71 -13.05 -1.27 3.27
C VAL A 71 -14.07 -2.38 3.06
N PHE A 72 -13.63 -3.45 2.45
CA PHE A 72 -14.44 -4.63 2.16
C PHE A 72 -14.03 -5.79 3.07
N PHE A 73 -15.00 -6.55 3.58
CA PHE A 73 -14.77 -7.83 4.23
C PHE A 73 -14.96 -8.96 3.23
N LEU A 74 -13.86 -9.65 2.91
CA LEU A 74 -13.85 -10.82 2.04
C LEU A 74 -14.12 -12.06 2.91
N GLU A 75 -15.37 -12.52 2.96
CA GLU A 75 -15.83 -13.62 3.81
C GLU A 75 -16.08 -14.93 3.04
N ASP A 76 -16.22 -14.87 1.71
CA ASP A 76 -16.46 -16.04 0.85
C ASP A 76 -15.57 -15.98 -0.40
N LYS A 77 -14.99 -17.12 -0.78
CA LYS A 77 -14.18 -17.27 -2.01
C LYS A 77 -14.95 -16.93 -3.28
N LYS A 78 -16.26 -17.08 -3.29
CA LYS A 78 -17.12 -16.66 -4.43
C LYS A 78 -16.99 -15.18 -4.75
N GLN A 79 -16.60 -14.36 -3.76
CA GLN A 79 -16.39 -12.91 -3.93
C GLN A 79 -15.04 -12.56 -4.61
N LEU A 80 -14.15 -13.53 -4.87
CA LEU A 80 -12.86 -13.30 -5.53
C LEU A 80 -12.98 -12.69 -6.93
N SER A 81 -14.10 -12.93 -7.63
CA SER A 81 -14.40 -12.34 -8.94
C SER A 81 -15.03 -10.95 -8.87
N SER A 82 -15.30 -10.42 -7.69
CA SER A 82 -15.97 -9.14 -7.51
C SER A 82 -15.05 -7.97 -7.88
N LYS A 83 -15.56 -7.06 -8.73
CA LYS A 83 -14.88 -5.80 -9.03
C LYS A 83 -15.30 -4.73 -8.02
N LEU A 84 -14.54 -4.54 -6.99
CA LEU A 84 -14.88 -3.67 -5.86
C LEU A 84 -14.08 -2.36 -5.91
N ASN A 85 -14.79 -1.23 -5.87
CA ASN A 85 -14.22 0.11 -5.76
C ASN A 85 -13.95 0.46 -4.28
N VAL A 86 -12.87 -0.07 -3.73
CA VAL A 86 -12.45 0.09 -2.33
C VAL A 86 -10.94 0.23 -2.25
N ASP A 87 -10.43 0.67 -1.11
CA ASP A 87 -9.00 0.83 -0.87
C ASP A 87 -8.48 0.00 0.32
N GLY A 88 -9.36 -0.75 0.99
CA GLY A 88 -9.00 -1.69 2.04
C GLY A 88 -9.78 -3.01 1.93
N VAL A 89 -9.16 -4.09 2.38
CA VAL A 89 -9.76 -5.43 2.45
C VAL A 89 -9.35 -6.09 3.75
N VAL A 90 -10.31 -6.74 4.39
CA VAL A 90 -10.11 -7.58 5.57
C VAL A 90 -10.57 -9.00 5.25
N THR A 91 -9.91 -10.03 5.80
CA THR A 91 -10.32 -11.42 5.65
C THR A 91 -9.80 -12.32 6.77
N ASN A 92 -10.48 -13.43 6.99
CA ASN A 92 -10.01 -14.58 7.76
C ASN A 92 -9.88 -15.84 6.89
N LEU A 93 -10.04 -15.71 5.57
CA LEU A 93 -9.92 -16.81 4.63
C LEU A 93 -8.47 -17.22 4.42
N LYS A 94 -8.22 -18.53 4.42
CA LYS A 94 -6.90 -19.10 4.20
C LYS A 94 -6.57 -19.29 2.71
N ASN A 95 -5.29 -19.19 2.39
CA ASN A 95 -4.72 -19.36 1.06
C ASN A 95 -5.16 -18.32 0.02
N ILE A 96 -5.62 -17.14 0.48
CA ILE A 96 -5.91 -15.99 -0.36
C ILE A 96 -4.97 -14.85 0.00
N GLY A 97 -4.31 -14.25 -1.00
CA GLY A 97 -3.46 -13.08 -0.85
C GLY A 97 -4.23 -11.79 -1.13
N LEU A 98 -4.38 -10.95 -0.12
CA LEU A 98 -4.87 -9.58 -0.29
C LEU A 98 -3.79 -8.75 -0.97
N SER A 99 -4.10 -8.16 -2.13
CA SER A 99 -3.12 -7.52 -3.02
C SER A 99 -3.38 -6.03 -3.15
N ILE A 100 -2.39 -5.21 -2.77
CA ILE A 100 -2.44 -3.75 -2.88
C ILE A 100 -1.41 -3.29 -3.91
N LEU A 101 -1.85 -2.45 -4.84
CA LEU A 101 -1.04 -1.88 -5.92
C LEU A 101 -0.62 -0.45 -5.57
N THR A 102 0.67 -0.15 -5.67
CA THR A 102 1.19 1.18 -5.35
C THR A 102 2.27 1.65 -6.35
N ALA A 103 2.45 2.96 -6.41
CA ALA A 103 3.62 3.68 -6.88
C ALA A 103 3.66 5.00 -6.11
N ASP A 104 4.34 5.00 -4.96
CA ASP A 104 4.51 6.04 -3.94
C ASP A 104 3.51 6.01 -2.77
N CYS A 105 2.23 5.65 -2.97
CA CYS A 105 1.29 5.50 -1.85
C CYS A 105 1.73 4.35 -0.94
N ALA A 106 1.37 4.42 0.36
CA ALA A 106 1.73 3.39 1.32
C ALA A 106 0.78 2.18 1.26
N PRO A 107 1.28 0.97 1.03
CA PRO A 107 0.57 -0.25 1.36
C PRO A 107 0.73 -0.51 2.87
N ILE A 108 -0.36 -0.81 3.56
CA ILE A 108 -0.33 -1.15 4.98
C ILE A 108 -0.95 -2.52 5.17
N PHE A 109 -0.25 -3.40 5.86
CA PHE A 109 -0.77 -4.69 6.31
C PHE A 109 -1.13 -4.65 7.79
N PHE A 110 -2.18 -5.37 8.14
CA PHE A 110 -2.61 -5.58 9.52
C PHE A 110 -2.78 -7.06 9.78
N LEU A 111 -2.32 -7.51 10.94
CA LEU A 111 -2.33 -8.91 11.34
C LEU A 111 -2.83 -9.02 12.77
N ASP A 112 -3.88 -9.81 12.99
CA ASP A 112 -4.26 -10.35 14.30
C ASP A 112 -4.05 -11.86 14.30
N LEU A 113 -2.90 -12.30 14.83
CA LEU A 113 -2.49 -13.71 14.81
C LEU A 113 -3.24 -14.57 15.84
N ASN A 114 -3.95 -13.95 16.76
CA ASN A 114 -4.75 -14.69 17.78
C ASN A 114 -6.09 -15.13 17.20
N ASN A 115 -6.62 -14.35 16.24
CA ASN A 115 -7.93 -14.59 15.62
C ASN A 115 -7.84 -14.99 14.14
N ASP A 116 -6.62 -15.20 13.58
CA ASP A 116 -6.41 -15.50 12.17
C ASP A 116 -7.11 -14.45 11.26
N ILE A 117 -7.01 -13.16 11.59
CA ILE A 117 -7.57 -12.06 10.81
C ILE A 117 -6.44 -11.23 10.23
N ILE A 118 -6.50 -10.98 8.93
CA ILE A 118 -5.56 -10.09 8.23
C ILE A 118 -6.30 -9.00 7.45
N ALA A 119 -5.61 -7.90 7.23
CA ALA A 119 -6.09 -6.85 6.33
C ALA A 119 -4.96 -6.23 5.54
N ALA A 120 -5.33 -5.61 4.43
CA ALA A 120 -4.44 -4.77 3.63
C ALA A 120 -5.18 -3.51 3.19
N CYS A 121 -4.52 -2.35 3.24
CA CYS A 121 -5.10 -1.14 2.68
C CYS A 121 -4.08 -0.32 1.88
N HIS A 122 -4.62 0.48 0.94
CA HIS A 122 -3.92 1.46 0.14
C HIS A 122 -4.07 2.84 0.77
N ALA A 123 -3.01 3.36 1.37
CA ALA A 123 -2.99 4.66 2.03
C ALA A 123 -2.17 5.68 1.21
N GLY A 124 -2.77 6.23 0.16
CA GLY A 124 -2.33 7.51 -0.40
C GLY A 124 -2.78 8.66 0.50
N TRP A 125 -2.30 9.89 0.28
CA TRP A 125 -2.64 11.05 1.11
C TRP A 125 -4.15 11.25 1.29
N ARG A 126 -4.96 11.02 0.21
CA ARG A 126 -6.43 11.17 0.28
C ARG A 126 -7.06 10.13 1.20
N GLY A 127 -6.73 8.86 0.99
CA GLY A 127 -7.23 7.78 1.83
C GLY A 127 -6.80 7.92 3.28
N ALA A 128 -5.53 8.28 3.51
CA ALA A 128 -4.98 8.51 4.84
C ALA A 128 -5.68 9.66 5.58
N LEU A 129 -5.93 10.79 4.92
CA LEU A 129 -6.68 11.91 5.51
C LEU A 129 -8.15 11.55 5.76
N ASN A 130 -8.76 10.76 4.88
CA ASN A 130 -10.19 10.46 4.91
C ASN A 130 -10.55 9.21 5.76
N GLY A 131 -9.58 8.57 6.42
CA GLY A 131 -9.85 7.53 7.42
C GLY A 131 -9.78 6.08 6.90
N ILE A 132 -8.98 5.78 5.86
CA ILE A 132 -8.81 4.39 5.39
C ILE A 132 -8.19 3.49 6.46
N ILE A 133 -7.30 4.03 7.29
CA ILE A 133 -6.61 3.30 8.35
C ILE A 133 -7.62 2.94 9.45
N GLU A 134 -8.36 3.92 9.92
CA GLU A 134 -9.39 3.79 10.94
C GLU A 134 -10.48 2.79 10.51
N ASN A 135 -10.96 2.92 9.27
CA ASN A 135 -11.99 2.04 8.74
C ASN A 135 -11.49 0.60 8.58
N THR A 136 -10.20 0.41 8.25
CA THR A 136 -9.60 -0.94 8.19
C THR A 136 -9.52 -1.56 9.57
N ILE A 137 -9.04 -0.82 10.58
CA ILE A 137 -9.00 -1.27 11.97
C ILE A 137 -10.40 -1.60 12.49
N ASN A 138 -11.36 -0.69 12.28
CA ASN A 138 -12.74 -0.89 12.72
C ASN A 138 -13.37 -2.14 12.09
N LYS A 139 -13.12 -2.36 10.79
CA LYS A 139 -13.60 -3.58 10.10
C LYS A 139 -12.97 -4.85 10.69
N MET A 140 -11.69 -4.84 11.06
CA MET A 140 -11.06 -5.97 11.75
C MET A 140 -11.70 -6.24 13.12
N ILE A 141 -12.02 -5.17 13.86
CA ILE A 141 -12.68 -5.27 15.18
C ILE A 141 -14.10 -5.83 15.06
N GLU A 142 -14.87 -5.37 14.06
CA GLU A 142 -16.23 -5.87 13.77
C GLU A 142 -16.25 -7.39 13.58
N ILE A 143 -15.19 -7.98 13.04
CA ILE A 143 -15.10 -9.43 12.80
C ILE A 143 -14.31 -10.19 13.89
N GLY A 144 -13.99 -9.54 15.01
CA GLY A 144 -13.48 -10.19 16.20
C GLY A 144 -12.02 -9.89 16.57
N SER A 145 -11.33 -8.97 15.88
CA SER A 145 -9.99 -8.55 16.33
C SER A 145 -10.04 -7.66 17.56
N LEU A 146 -8.97 -7.69 18.35
CA LEU A 146 -8.74 -6.75 19.44
C LEU A 146 -7.59 -5.82 19.08
N ARG A 147 -7.73 -4.50 19.29
CA ARG A 147 -6.68 -3.49 18.95
C ARG A 147 -5.29 -3.89 19.47
N LYS A 148 -5.18 -4.33 20.71
CA LYS A 148 -3.91 -4.75 21.34
C LYS A 148 -3.21 -5.93 20.64
N ASN A 149 -3.96 -6.73 19.85
CA ASN A 149 -3.43 -7.89 19.14
C ASN A 149 -3.00 -7.55 17.72
N ILE A 150 -3.39 -6.38 17.20
CA ILE A 150 -3.11 -5.98 15.82
C ILE A 150 -1.66 -5.50 15.70
N LEU A 151 -0.90 -6.14 14.82
CA LEU A 151 0.36 -5.65 14.29
C LEU A 151 0.09 -4.94 12.95
N ALA A 152 0.59 -3.72 12.79
CA ALA A 152 0.58 -3.00 11.52
C ALA A 152 1.98 -2.97 10.89
N ILE A 153 2.05 -3.21 9.57
CA ILE A 153 3.30 -3.14 8.80
C ILE A 153 3.12 -2.15 7.66
N ILE A 154 3.87 -1.04 7.70
CA ILE A 154 3.91 -0.04 6.64
C ILE A 154 4.94 -0.48 5.60
N GLY A 155 4.51 -0.64 4.36
CA GLY A 155 5.38 -1.05 3.25
C GLY A 155 6.10 0.12 2.58
N PRO A 156 6.83 -0.17 1.47
CA PRO A 156 7.54 0.83 0.69
C PRO A 156 6.63 1.97 0.23
N THR A 157 7.02 3.20 0.53
CA THR A 157 6.24 4.41 0.20
C THR A 157 7.18 5.60 -0.01
N ILE A 158 6.68 6.66 -0.63
CA ILE A 158 7.45 7.89 -0.78
C ILE A 158 7.73 8.50 0.60
N GLN A 159 9.00 8.87 0.86
CA GLN A 159 9.42 9.44 2.13
C GLN A 159 9.37 10.98 2.11
N GLN A 160 9.44 11.61 3.28
CA GLN A 160 9.26 13.05 3.46
C GLN A 160 10.08 13.90 2.48
N HIS A 161 11.38 13.66 2.38
CA HIS A 161 12.27 14.49 1.55
C HIS A 161 12.00 14.37 0.04
N SER A 162 11.30 13.33 -0.37
CA SER A 162 10.89 13.08 -1.75
C SER A 162 9.45 13.53 -2.05
N TYR A 163 8.65 13.84 -1.00
CA TYR A 163 7.22 14.10 -1.15
C TYR A 163 6.87 15.59 -1.04
N GLU A 164 7.34 16.39 -2.00
CA GLU A 164 6.90 17.78 -2.16
C GLU A 164 5.39 17.83 -2.44
N ILE A 165 4.66 18.70 -1.74
CA ILE A 165 3.21 18.90 -1.88
C ILE A 165 2.87 20.38 -2.07
N GLY A 166 1.69 20.65 -2.62
CA GLY A 166 1.19 22.01 -2.77
C GLY A 166 0.59 22.58 -1.47
N ASN A 167 0.46 23.91 -1.42
CA ASN A 167 -0.07 24.65 -0.26
C ASN A 167 -1.47 24.18 0.16
N ASP A 168 -2.34 23.83 -0.80
CA ASP A 168 -3.70 23.39 -0.50
C ASP A 168 -3.73 22.08 0.30
N LEU A 169 -2.81 21.16 -0.02
CA LEU A 169 -2.68 19.92 0.75
C LEU A 169 -2.01 20.17 2.09
N ALA A 170 -0.99 21.03 2.15
CA ALA A 170 -0.35 21.40 3.40
C ALA A 170 -1.36 21.97 4.41
N LYS A 171 -2.20 22.92 4.02
CA LYS A 171 -3.28 23.48 4.86
C LYS A 171 -4.27 22.41 5.35
N LYS A 172 -4.63 21.43 4.52
CA LYS A 172 -5.49 20.32 4.94
C LYS A 172 -4.84 19.47 6.01
N ILE A 173 -3.54 19.19 5.88
CA ILE A 173 -2.77 18.41 6.87
C ILE A 173 -2.66 19.18 8.20
N GLU A 174 -2.40 20.48 8.16
CA GLU A 174 -2.31 21.36 9.34
C GLU A 174 -3.59 21.36 10.20
N CYS A 175 -4.74 21.13 9.58
CA CYS A 175 -6.02 21.04 10.28
C CYS A 175 -6.23 19.70 11.01
N THR A 176 -5.38 18.69 10.79
CA THR A 176 -5.55 17.36 11.39
C THR A 176 -5.06 17.29 12.83
N ALA A 177 -5.62 16.34 13.60
CA ALA A 177 -5.17 16.07 14.97
C ALA A 177 -3.73 15.54 15.00
N GLU A 178 -3.35 14.77 14.00
CA GLU A 178 -2.01 14.20 13.83
C GLU A 178 -0.95 15.30 13.70
N TYR A 179 -1.22 16.34 12.92
CA TYR A 179 -0.31 17.48 12.78
C TYR A 179 -0.18 18.27 14.08
N LYS A 180 -1.32 18.52 14.77
CA LYS A 180 -1.32 19.25 16.04
C LYS A 180 -0.55 18.54 17.15
N SER A 181 -0.45 17.22 17.08
CA SER A 181 0.25 16.41 18.08
C SER A 181 1.76 16.32 17.85
N LYS A 182 2.25 16.55 16.61
CA LYS A 182 3.72 16.50 16.29
C LYS A 182 4.09 17.34 15.06
N ASN A 183 5.10 18.18 15.23
CA ASN A 183 5.55 19.17 14.24
C ASN A 183 6.30 18.62 13.01
N ASN A 184 6.65 17.31 12.96
CA ASN A 184 7.51 16.76 11.90
C ASN A 184 6.73 16.14 10.71
N ILE A 185 5.41 16.23 10.71
CA ILE A 185 4.55 15.72 9.61
C ILE A 185 4.72 16.54 8.34
N LEU A 186 4.88 17.86 8.48
CA LEU A 186 5.23 18.76 7.39
C LEU A 186 6.59 19.39 7.66
N LEU A 187 7.44 19.38 6.64
CA LEU A 187 8.69 20.12 6.61
C LEU A 187 8.54 21.26 5.61
N GLU A 188 8.67 22.51 6.06
CA GLU A 188 8.78 23.66 5.16
C GLU A 188 10.28 23.92 4.87
N LYS A 189 10.65 23.95 3.58
CA LYS A 189 11.99 24.27 3.11
C LYS A 189 11.91 25.07 1.81
N SER A 190 12.54 26.25 1.78
CA SER A 190 12.59 27.11 0.58
C SER A 190 11.19 27.39 -0.01
N LYS A 191 10.21 27.71 0.84
CA LYS A 191 8.79 27.97 0.49
C LYS A 191 8.09 26.78 -0.17
N LYS A 192 8.57 25.56 0.07
CA LYS A 192 7.98 24.31 -0.39
C LYS A 192 7.64 23.45 0.82
N TYR A 193 6.55 22.71 0.75
CA TYR A 193 6.13 21.78 1.78
C TYR A 193 6.46 20.34 1.40
N PHE A 194 6.97 19.59 2.37
CA PHE A 194 7.28 18.17 2.22
C PHE A 194 6.51 17.36 3.26
N PHE A 195 5.69 16.43 2.79
CA PHE A 195 4.79 15.64 3.65
C PHE A 195 5.42 14.32 4.07
N ASN A 196 5.42 14.06 5.38
CA ASN A 196 5.84 12.78 5.95
C ASN A 196 4.65 11.83 6.05
N LEU A 197 4.30 11.17 4.92
CA LEU A 197 3.18 10.22 4.87
C LEU A 197 3.37 9.03 5.84
N PRO A 198 4.54 8.36 5.93
CA PRO A 198 4.73 7.28 6.90
C PRO A 198 4.54 7.74 8.35
N LEU A 199 5.07 8.90 8.73
CA LEU A 199 4.89 9.43 10.07
C LEU A 199 3.41 9.76 10.36
N PHE A 200 2.70 10.35 9.40
CA PHE A 200 1.27 10.61 9.49
C PHE A 200 0.47 9.32 9.73
N ILE A 201 0.80 8.25 8.98
CA ILE A 201 0.20 6.92 9.15
C ILE A 201 0.51 6.36 10.55
N LYS A 202 1.75 6.43 11.02
CA LYS A 202 2.14 5.99 12.36
C LYS A 202 1.33 6.71 13.46
N HIS A 203 1.09 8.01 13.28
CA HIS A 203 0.25 8.77 14.22
C HIS A 203 -1.19 8.30 14.22
N LYS A 204 -1.78 8.09 13.03
CA LYS A 204 -3.14 7.55 12.92
C LYS A 204 -3.27 6.17 13.57
N LEU A 205 -2.28 5.30 13.38
CA LEU A 205 -2.25 3.99 14.04
C LEU A 205 -2.23 4.13 15.57
N ASN A 206 -1.34 4.99 16.11
CA ASN A 206 -1.24 5.22 17.55
C ASN A 206 -2.52 5.83 18.14
N LEU A 207 -3.16 6.80 17.45
CA LEU A 207 -4.45 7.38 17.88
C LEU A 207 -5.58 6.34 17.89
N ASN A 208 -5.45 5.26 17.11
CA ASN A 208 -6.36 4.12 17.10
C ASN A 208 -5.88 2.98 18.02
N GLU A 209 -4.96 3.25 18.95
CA GLU A 209 -4.43 2.28 19.93
C GLU A 209 -3.67 1.10 19.30
N ILE A 210 -3.19 1.24 18.06
CA ILE A 210 -2.30 0.28 17.43
C ILE A 210 -0.86 0.73 17.70
N ASN A 211 -0.22 0.11 18.68
CA ASN A 211 1.13 0.46 19.13
C ASN A 211 2.20 -0.48 18.57
N ASN A 212 1.82 -1.66 18.10
CA ASN A 212 2.74 -2.60 17.46
C ASN A 212 2.84 -2.28 15.96
N ILE A 213 3.81 -1.43 15.61
CA ILE A 213 3.99 -0.88 14.25
C ILE A 213 5.39 -1.21 13.76
N SER A 214 5.48 -1.80 12.59
CA SER A 214 6.70 -1.97 11.82
C SER A 214 6.65 -1.10 10.56
N ASP A 215 7.78 -0.55 10.15
CA ASP A 215 7.90 0.23 8.92
C ASP A 215 9.17 -0.23 8.19
N VAL A 216 9.06 -0.52 6.90
CA VAL A 216 10.21 -0.97 6.12
C VAL A 216 11.13 0.18 5.70
N GLU A 217 10.70 1.43 5.86
CA GLU A 217 11.47 2.67 5.65
C GLU A 217 12.12 2.78 4.25
N ILE A 218 11.47 2.23 3.23
CA ILE A 218 11.96 2.26 1.84
C ILE A 218 11.30 3.43 1.11
N ASP A 219 12.13 4.37 0.61
CA ASP A 219 11.68 5.45 -0.26
C ASP A 219 11.53 4.96 -1.70
N THR A 220 10.30 4.86 -2.19
CA THR A 220 10.01 4.43 -3.56
C THR A 220 10.50 5.41 -4.62
N TYR A 221 10.63 6.70 -4.29
CA TYR A 221 11.16 7.71 -5.19
C TYR A 221 12.65 7.56 -5.42
N LEU A 222 13.44 7.36 -4.36
CA LEU A 222 14.89 7.23 -4.42
C LEU A 222 15.32 5.84 -4.85
N ASN A 223 14.61 4.80 -4.39
CA ASN A 223 14.93 3.41 -4.73
C ASN A 223 14.39 3.04 -6.12
N LYS A 224 15.30 2.90 -7.09
CA LYS A 224 14.97 2.59 -8.49
C LYS A 224 14.37 1.21 -8.71
N ASN A 225 14.46 0.33 -7.72
CA ASN A 225 13.83 -1.00 -7.78
C ASN A 225 12.31 -0.95 -7.52
N PHE A 226 11.74 0.24 -7.28
CA PHE A 226 10.31 0.43 -7.12
C PHE A 226 9.75 1.38 -8.18
N PHE A 227 8.52 1.15 -8.61
CA PHE A 227 7.78 2.14 -9.39
C PHE A 227 7.51 3.38 -8.52
N SER A 228 7.68 4.56 -9.11
CA SER A 228 7.36 5.83 -8.47
C SER A 228 6.67 6.76 -9.46
N TYR A 229 5.45 7.11 -9.16
CA TYR A 229 4.67 8.09 -9.93
C TYR A 229 5.32 9.48 -9.85
N ARG A 230 5.83 9.87 -8.68
CA ARG A 230 6.53 11.12 -8.45
C ARG A 230 7.78 11.22 -9.34
N ARG A 231 8.61 10.19 -9.35
CA ARG A 231 9.83 10.15 -10.19
C ARG A 231 9.47 10.28 -11.66
N THR A 232 8.43 9.61 -12.10
CA THR A 232 7.97 9.66 -13.48
C THR A 232 7.45 11.04 -13.87
N THR A 233 6.72 11.74 -12.99
CA THR A 233 6.13 13.05 -13.29
C THR A 233 7.11 14.21 -13.16
N GLN A 234 8.10 14.13 -12.29
CA GLN A 234 9.11 15.20 -12.11
C GLN A 234 10.17 15.20 -13.22
N ASN A 235 10.57 14.03 -13.70
CA ASN A 235 11.69 13.91 -14.66
C ASN A 235 11.31 14.23 -16.12
N ARG A 236 10.05 14.64 -16.41
CA ARG A 236 9.55 14.64 -17.79
C ARG A 236 8.72 15.88 -18.12
N LYS A 237 9.37 16.82 -18.79
CA LYS A 237 8.79 18.13 -19.09
C LYS A 237 7.86 18.21 -20.32
N SER A 238 7.72 17.19 -21.19
CA SER A 238 7.02 17.43 -22.48
C SER A 238 6.36 16.26 -23.22
N ASP A 239 6.35 15.03 -22.72
CA ASP A 239 5.92 13.89 -23.54
C ASP A 239 4.93 12.98 -22.79
N SER A 240 3.73 12.70 -23.36
CA SER A 240 2.65 11.95 -22.73
C SER A 240 3.01 10.49 -22.40
N LEU A 241 3.74 9.81 -23.30
CA LEU A 241 4.28 8.48 -23.09
C LEU A 241 5.24 8.38 -21.87
N LYS A 242 5.76 9.53 -21.48
CA LYS A 242 6.75 9.61 -20.39
C LYS A 242 6.14 9.74 -18.99
N LYS A 243 4.83 9.86 -18.84
CA LYS A 243 4.13 9.89 -17.53
C LYS A 243 3.64 8.51 -17.08
N ALA A 244 3.79 7.51 -17.93
CA ALA A 244 3.38 6.16 -17.64
C ALA A 244 4.34 5.50 -16.65
N THR A 245 3.81 4.80 -15.66
CA THR A 245 4.57 3.98 -14.70
C THR A 245 3.74 2.79 -14.26
N GLY A 246 4.41 1.66 -14.00
CA GLY A 246 3.76 0.47 -13.45
C GLY A 246 3.29 0.66 -12.00
N ARG A 247 2.73 -0.40 -11.46
CA ARG A 247 2.38 -0.53 -10.04
C ARG A 247 3.00 -1.82 -9.52
N GLN A 248 3.85 -1.69 -8.51
CA GLN A 248 4.26 -2.84 -7.70
C GLN A 248 3.10 -3.33 -6.87
N VAL A 249 3.16 -4.61 -6.52
CA VAL A 249 2.16 -5.25 -5.68
C VAL A 249 2.73 -5.57 -4.30
N SER A 250 1.90 -5.38 -3.29
CA SER A 250 2.14 -5.82 -1.93
C SER A 250 1.08 -6.86 -1.58
N VAL A 251 1.48 -8.02 -1.06
CA VAL A 251 0.57 -9.14 -0.81
C VAL A 251 0.73 -9.66 0.61
N ILE A 252 -0.40 -9.93 1.26
CA ILE A 252 -0.49 -10.60 2.57
C ILE A 252 -1.56 -11.69 2.52
N GLY A 253 -1.30 -12.86 3.09
CA GLY A 253 -2.26 -13.97 3.15
C GLY A 253 -2.02 -14.92 4.30
N LEU A 254 -3.12 -15.54 4.77
CA LEU A 254 -3.11 -16.65 5.73
C LEU A 254 -2.86 -17.98 5.01
N LYS A 255 -2.10 -18.87 5.66
CA LYS A 255 -1.88 -20.28 5.23
C LYS A 255 -2.77 -21.24 5.98
#